data_d9be6d4acb2bc00cfc0012000cc5dc00
#
_entry.id   d9be6d4acb2bc00cfc0012000cc5dc00
#
_cell.length_a   1.000
_cell.length_b   1.000
_cell.length_c   1.000
_cell.angle_alpha   90.00
_cell.angle_beta   90.00
_cell.angle_gamma   90.00
#
_symmetry.space_group_name_H-M   'P 1'
#
loop_
_entity.id
_entity.type
_entity.pdbx_description
1 polymer ?
#
loop_
_entity_poly.entity_id
_entity_poly.type
_entity_poly.pdbx_seq_one_letter_code
_entity_poly.pdbx_strand_id
1 'polypeptide(L)'
;MSSVLLPAFASRLNSMKSKPELWEGREDLIGWIHRQGTITGLELVDFNYPEHLEGYSLAEVKIALSEAGLSTGAVCLRYPKHFSLGAFTNPAASLRREAIQLTLNAGQWARELGAKELIIWPAYDGYDYPLQVNYSELWQYVVQSFREVCDFFPEIRVSLEPKPTEPRRYFIQNTTG
;
A
#
# COMPACT_ATOMS: atom_id res chain seq x y z
N MET A 1 28.79 -10.15 -23.95
CA MET A 1 28.52 -8.98 -23.10
C MET A 1 27.26 -9.27 -22.35
N SER A 2 27.33 -9.43 -21.03
CA SER A 2 26.14 -9.59 -20.19
C SER A 2 25.37 -8.27 -20.20
N SER A 3 24.17 -8.26 -20.78
CA SER A 3 23.30 -7.09 -20.71
C SER A 3 22.92 -6.90 -19.25
N VAL A 4 23.34 -5.79 -18.66
CA VAL A 4 22.85 -5.37 -17.34
C VAL A 4 21.38 -5.06 -17.53
N LEU A 5 20.51 -5.95 -17.02
CA LEU A 5 19.07 -5.66 -16.93
C LEU A 5 18.91 -4.49 -15.95
N LEU A 6 18.54 -3.32 -16.46
CA LEU A 6 18.16 -2.20 -15.62
C LEU A 6 16.84 -2.55 -14.91
N PRO A 7 16.71 -2.20 -13.63
CA PRO A 7 15.44 -2.38 -12.92
C PRO A 7 14.35 -1.51 -13.57
N ALA A 8 13.13 -2.02 -13.64
CA ALA A 8 11.98 -1.27 -14.09
C ALA A 8 11.69 -0.09 -13.15
N PHE A 9 11.28 1.05 -13.72
CA PHE A 9 10.89 2.21 -12.93
C PHE A 9 9.39 2.21 -12.68
N ALA A 10 9.01 2.44 -11.41
CA ALA A 10 7.62 2.56 -10.99
C ALA A 10 7.28 4.01 -10.60
N SER A 11 6.06 4.42 -10.92
CA SER A 11 5.47 5.67 -10.42
C SER A 11 4.34 5.35 -9.47
N ARG A 12 4.33 5.99 -8.31
CA ARG A 12 3.22 5.92 -7.37
C ARG A 12 2.26 7.08 -7.59
N LEU A 13 0.98 6.78 -7.75
CA LEU A 13 -0.08 7.77 -8.05
C LEU A 13 -0.47 8.68 -6.86
N ASN A 14 0.37 8.79 -5.84
CA ASN A 14 0.10 9.50 -4.59
C ASN A 14 -0.27 10.97 -4.73
N SER A 15 0.40 11.67 -5.63
CA SER A 15 0.29 13.13 -5.71
C SER A 15 -0.93 13.59 -6.51
N MET A 16 -1.57 12.70 -7.22
CA MET A 16 -2.58 13.03 -8.22
C MET A 16 -3.84 13.60 -7.61
N LYS A 17 -4.27 13.05 -6.50
CA LYS A 17 -5.48 13.46 -5.79
C LYS A 17 -5.34 14.80 -5.05
N SER A 18 -4.10 15.16 -4.68
CA SER A 18 -3.82 16.36 -3.91
C SER A 18 -3.56 17.61 -4.76
N LYS A 19 -3.38 17.45 -6.06
CA LYS A 19 -3.09 18.55 -7.00
C LYS A 19 -3.80 18.35 -8.33
N PRO A 20 -5.15 18.33 -8.35
CA PRO A 20 -5.92 18.11 -9.57
C PRO A 20 -5.67 19.17 -10.63
N GLU A 21 -5.34 20.39 -10.21
CA GLU A 21 -5.02 21.51 -11.12
C GLU A 21 -3.77 21.28 -11.98
N LEU A 22 -2.95 20.30 -11.63
CA LEU A 22 -1.78 19.93 -12.44
C LEU A 22 -2.09 18.88 -13.51
N TRP A 23 -3.34 18.45 -13.60
CA TRP A 23 -3.76 17.40 -14.51
C TRP A 23 -4.48 17.97 -15.71
N GLU A 24 -3.97 17.64 -16.88
CA GLU A 24 -4.67 17.83 -18.12
C GLU A 24 -5.45 16.55 -18.45
N GLY A 25 -6.73 16.67 -18.75
CA GLY A 25 -7.58 15.57 -19.17
C GLY A 25 -8.45 15.00 -18.07
N ARG A 26 -8.65 13.68 -18.08
CA ARG A 26 -9.55 12.96 -17.18
C ARG A 26 -8.95 12.83 -15.77
N GLU A 27 -9.62 13.37 -14.77
CA GLU A 27 -9.19 13.42 -13.36
C GLU A 27 -9.65 12.18 -12.54
N ASP A 28 -9.56 11.00 -13.12
CA ASP A 28 -9.87 9.76 -12.42
C ASP A 28 -8.74 8.73 -12.56
N LEU A 29 -8.87 7.57 -11.91
CA LEU A 29 -7.86 6.53 -11.94
C LEU A 29 -7.44 6.13 -13.37
N ILE A 30 -8.41 5.97 -14.26
CA ILE A 30 -8.15 5.54 -15.63
C ILE A 30 -7.34 6.59 -16.40
N GLY A 31 -7.74 7.87 -16.26
CA GLY A 31 -7.00 9.01 -16.84
C GLY A 31 -5.58 9.09 -16.27
N TRP A 32 -5.39 8.82 -14.99
CA TRP A 32 -4.08 8.83 -14.36
C TRP A 32 -3.19 7.70 -14.88
N ILE A 33 -3.71 6.50 -15.07
CA ILE A 33 -2.97 5.39 -15.67
C ILE A 33 -2.51 5.77 -17.07
N HIS A 34 -3.40 6.28 -17.93
CA HIS A 34 -3.05 6.70 -19.28
C HIS A 34 -2.00 7.83 -19.27
N ARG A 35 -2.12 8.79 -18.36
CA ARG A 35 -1.12 9.85 -18.20
C ARG A 35 0.27 9.28 -17.83
N GLN A 36 0.34 8.29 -16.94
CA GLN A 36 1.61 7.64 -16.61
C GLN A 36 2.22 6.95 -17.85
N GLY A 37 1.40 6.36 -18.72
CA GLY A 37 1.84 5.74 -19.97
C GLY A 37 2.53 6.70 -20.95
N THR A 38 2.33 8.03 -20.83
CA THR A 38 3.02 9.02 -21.67
C THR A 38 4.46 9.32 -21.22
N ILE A 39 4.87 8.81 -20.05
CA ILE A 39 6.21 9.07 -19.48
C ILE A 39 7.19 8.08 -20.07
N THR A 40 8.13 8.56 -20.89
CA THR A 40 9.16 7.72 -21.52
C THR A 40 10.01 7.01 -20.46
N GLY A 41 10.12 5.69 -20.57
CA GLY A 41 10.92 4.85 -19.69
C GLY A 41 10.21 4.43 -18.39
N LEU A 42 8.96 4.84 -18.19
CA LEU A 42 8.13 4.30 -17.11
C LEU A 42 7.49 2.98 -17.53
N GLU A 43 7.62 1.96 -16.72
CA GLU A 43 7.12 0.62 -17.01
C GLU A 43 6.06 0.16 -16.01
N LEU A 44 6.10 0.70 -14.78
CA LEU A 44 5.29 0.23 -13.67
C LEU A 44 4.49 1.37 -13.03
N VAL A 45 3.32 1.02 -12.48
CA VAL A 45 2.51 1.91 -11.66
C VAL A 45 2.23 1.23 -10.31
N ASP A 46 2.42 1.96 -9.22
CA ASP A 46 2.03 1.54 -7.88
C ASP A 46 0.69 2.15 -7.50
N PHE A 47 -0.18 1.37 -6.90
CA PHE A 47 -1.51 1.82 -6.47
C PHE A 47 -1.60 1.92 -4.95
N ASN A 48 -2.25 2.96 -4.44
CA ASN A 48 -2.71 3.00 -3.06
C ASN A 48 -4.07 2.30 -2.94
N TYR A 49 -4.17 1.35 -2.00
CA TYR A 49 -5.42 0.69 -1.66
C TYR A 49 -5.90 1.15 -0.27
N PRO A 50 -7.19 1.38 -0.05
CA PRO A 50 -8.29 1.29 -1.01
C PRO A 50 -8.44 2.50 -1.94
N GLU A 51 -7.80 3.61 -1.63
CA GLU A 51 -8.04 4.95 -2.15
C GLU A 51 -8.11 5.04 -3.69
N HIS A 52 -7.18 4.39 -4.41
CA HIS A 52 -7.15 4.45 -5.88
C HIS A 52 -8.06 3.42 -6.53
N LEU A 53 -8.22 2.26 -5.90
CA LEU A 53 -8.88 1.10 -6.51
C LEU A 53 -10.36 0.96 -6.12
N GLU A 54 -10.79 1.67 -5.07
CA GLU A 54 -12.18 1.66 -4.65
C GLU A 54 -13.09 2.27 -5.73
N GLY A 55 -14.16 1.58 -6.06
CA GLY A 55 -15.11 2.00 -7.09
C GLY A 55 -14.76 1.56 -8.51
N TYR A 56 -13.61 0.90 -8.72
CA TYR A 56 -13.22 0.32 -10.00
C TYR A 56 -13.26 -1.20 -9.98
N SER A 57 -13.62 -1.79 -11.10
CA SER A 57 -13.46 -3.23 -11.29
C SER A 57 -12.04 -3.57 -11.71
N LEU A 58 -11.62 -4.79 -11.39
CA LEU A 58 -10.32 -5.31 -11.82
C LEU A 58 -10.14 -5.27 -13.35
N ALA A 59 -11.22 -5.52 -14.09
CA ALA A 59 -11.20 -5.50 -15.56
C ALA A 59 -10.89 -4.10 -16.12
N GLU A 60 -11.52 -3.06 -15.57
CA GLU A 60 -11.28 -1.66 -15.98
C GLU A 60 -9.82 -1.28 -15.76
N VAL A 61 -9.26 -1.61 -14.59
CA VAL A 61 -7.86 -1.30 -14.27
C VAL A 61 -6.89 -2.06 -15.19
N LYS A 62 -7.14 -3.35 -15.45
CA LYS A 62 -6.32 -4.16 -16.37
C LYS A 62 -6.35 -3.64 -17.80
N ILE A 63 -7.52 -3.22 -18.28
CA ILE A 63 -7.66 -2.63 -19.63
C ILE A 63 -6.85 -1.34 -19.71
N ALA A 64 -7.02 -0.43 -18.76
CA ALA A 64 -6.30 0.84 -18.75
C ALA A 64 -4.77 0.66 -18.70
N LEU A 65 -4.28 -0.28 -17.88
CA LEU A 65 -2.85 -0.61 -17.83
C LEU A 65 -2.35 -1.14 -19.18
N SER A 66 -3.10 -2.04 -19.80
CA SER A 66 -2.76 -2.59 -21.12
C SER A 66 -2.71 -1.50 -22.20
N GLU A 67 -3.71 -0.62 -22.24
CA GLU A 67 -3.78 0.51 -23.19
C GLU A 67 -2.65 1.52 -22.98
N ALA A 68 -2.23 1.72 -21.73
CA ALA A 68 -1.13 2.61 -21.37
C ALA A 68 0.27 1.96 -21.56
N GLY A 69 0.34 0.66 -21.86
CA GLY A 69 1.60 -0.08 -21.95
C GLY A 69 2.33 -0.24 -20.61
N LEU A 70 1.59 -0.24 -19.50
CA LEU A 70 2.11 -0.31 -18.14
C LEU A 70 1.75 -1.63 -17.45
N SER A 71 2.55 -2.00 -16.46
CA SER A 71 2.26 -3.10 -15.53
C SER A 71 2.16 -2.58 -14.09
N THR A 72 1.65 -3.41 -13.19
CA THR A 72 1.59 -3.05 -11.77
C THR A 72 2.90 -3.41 -11.08
N GLY A 73 3.51 -2.44 -10.40
CA GLY A 73 4.68 -2.63 -9.56
C GLY A 73 4.30 -3.18 -8.19
N ALA A 74 3.59 -2.38 -7.40
CA ALA A 74 3.13 -2.72 -6.07
C ALA A 74 1.71 -2.23 -5.80
N VAL A 75 1.04 -2.88 -4.84
CA VAL A 75 -0.14 -2.33 -4.17
C VAL A 75 0.27 -1.87 -2.77
N CYS A 76 0.00 -0.61 -2.47
CA CYS A 76 0.43 0.05 -1.24
C CYS A 76 -0.79 0.28 -0.35
N LEU A 77 -0.89 -0.48 0.73
CA LEU A 77 -2.00 -0.36 1.67
C LEU A 77 -1.87 0.91 2.50
N ARG A 78 -2.92 1.70 2.53
CA ARG A 78 -3.11 2.83 3.44
C ARG A 78 -4.37 2.62 4.24
N TYR A 79 -4.23 2.47 5.55
CA TYR A 79 -5.40 2.30 6.41
C TYR A 79 -6.25 3.57 6.45
N PRO A 80 -7.59 3.47 6.32
CA PRO A 80 -8.51 4.58 6.48
C PRO A 80 -8.45 5.22 7.87
N LYS A 81 -8.94 6.46 7.98
CA LYS A 81 -8.84 7.29 9.20
C LYS A 81 -9.49 6.67 10.45
N HIS A 82 -10.47 5.77 10.30
CA HIS A 82 -11.09 5.11 11.44
C HIS A 82 -10.14 4.17 12.20
N PHE A 83 -9.00 3.80 11.60
CA PHE A 83 -7.90 3.10 12.28
C PHE A 83 -6.95 4.05 13.05
N SER A 84 -7.36 5.28 13.33
CA SER A 84 -6.51 6.30 13.98
C SER A 84 -5.95 5.90 15.36
N LEU A 85 -6.50 4.87 16.00
CA LEU A 85 -5.98 4.27 17.22
C LEU A 85 -5.12 3.02 16.98
N GLY A 86 -4.66 2.82 15.78
CA GLY A 86 -3.90 1.66 15.32
C GLY A 86 -4.70 0.78 14.37
N ALA A 87 -4.01 0.08 13.49
CA ALA A 87 -4.56 -0.96 12.63
C ALA A 87 -4.32 -2.35 13.25
N PHE A 88 -3.14 -2.92 13.06
CA PHE A 88 -2.75 -4.19 13.70
C PHE A 88 -2.56 -4.07 15.22
N THR A 89 -2.27 -2.86 15.71
CA THR A 89 -2.13 -2.56 17.14
C THR A 89 -3.40 -2.01 17.77
N ASN A 90 -4.53 -1.98 17.08
CA ASN A 90 -5.77 -1.40 17.63
C ASN A 90 -6.19 -2.11 18.91
N PRO A 91 -6.60 -1.37 19.97
CA PRO A 91 -7.10 -1.97 21.21
C PRO A 91 -8.30 -2.89 21.00
N ALA A 92 -9.21 -2.53 20.07
CA ALA A 92 -10.39 -3.32 19.75
C ALA A 92 -10.03 -4.49 18.81
N ALA A 93 -10.26 -5.71 19.27
CA ALA A 93 -10.00 -6.92 18.49
C ALA A 93 -10.76 -6.98 17.16
N SER A 94 -11.97 -6.43 17.12
CA SER A 94 -12.77 -6.31 15.89
C SER A 94 -12.09 -5.43 14.84
N LEU A 95 -11.52 -4.30 15.24
CA LEU A 95 -10.79 -3.41 14.33
C LEU A 95 -9.46 -4.02 13.88
N ARG A 96 -8.76 -4.79 14.73
CA ARG A 96 -7.58 -5.56 14.28
C ARG A 96 -7.97 -6.58 13.22
N ARG A 97 -9.08 -7.29 13.40
CA ARG A 97 -9.60 -8.24 12.40
C ARG A 97 -9.98 -7.56 11.10
N GLU A 98 -10.62 -6.41 11.17
CA GLU A 98 -10.95 -5.57 10.00
C GLU A 98 -9.69 -5.10 9.28
N ALA A 99 -8.67 -4.67 10.01
CA ALA A 99 -7.38 -4.27 9.43
C ALA A 99 -6.70 -5.43 8.67
N ILE A 100 -6.71 -6.64 9.23
CA ILE A 100 -6.20 -7.82 8.54
C ILE A 100 -7.02 -8.10 7.28
N GLN A 101 -8.35 -8.04 7.35
CA GLN A 101 -9.20 -8.27 6.17
C GLN A 101 -8.95 -7.23 5.07
N LEU A 102 -8.79 -5.95 5.44
CA LEU A 102 -8.44 -4.90 4.49
C LEU A 102 -7.08 -5.17 3.83
N THR A 103 -6.12 -5.68 4.61
CA THR A 103 -4.79 -6.06 4.10
C THR A 103 -4.88 -7.24 3.14
N LEU A 104 -5.71 -8.24 3.46
CA LEU A 104 -5.95 -9.38 2.56
C LEU A 104 -6.62 -8.91 1.25
N ASN A 105 -7.55 -7.97 1.32
CA ASN A 105 -8.18 -7.40 0.12
C ASN A 105 -7.15 -6.65 -0.76
N ALA A 106 -6.23 -5.88 -0.14
CA ALA A 106 -5.14 -5.24 -0.88
C ALA A 106 -4.21 -6.26 -1.54
N GLY A 107 -3.88 -7.34 -0.83
CA GLY A 107 -3.10 -8.46 -1.36
C GLY A 107 -3.79 -9.17 -2.52
N GLN A 108 -5.12 -9.32 -2.45
CA GLN A 108 -5.89 -9.88 -3.57
C GLN A 108 -5.81 -8.99 -4.82
N TRP A 109 -5.91 -7.67 -4.67
CA TRP A 109 -5.66 -6.74 -5.78
C TRP A 109 -4.25 -6.87 -6.34
N ALA A 110 -3.23 -6.98 -5.47
CA ALA A 110 -1.86 -7.19 -5.90
C ALA A 110 -1.72 -8.47 -6.73
N ARG A 111 -2.26 -9.60 -6.23
CA ARG A 111 -2.28 -10.89 -6.91
C ARG A 111 -2.94 -10.79 -8.30
N GLU A 112 -4.12 -10.23 -8.35
CA GLU A 112 -4.93 -10.15 -9.57
C GLU A 112 -4.35 -9.19 -10.63
N LEU A 113 -3.68 -8.12 -10.19
CA LEU A 113 -2.97 -7.20 -11.08
C LEU A 113 -1.57 -7.69 -11.47
N GLY A 114 -1.12 -8.83 -10.94
CA GLY A 114 0.20 -9.39 -11.21
C GLY A 114 1.36 -8.65 -10.53
N ALA A 115 1.06 -7.81 -9.54
CA ALA A 115 2.07 -7.16 -8.72
C ALA A 115 2.87 -8.19 -7.92
N LYS A 116 4.16 -7.93 -7.74
CA LYS A 116 5.06 -8.80 -6.96
C LYS A 116 5.19 -8.36 -5.50
N GLU A 117 4.60 -7.23 -5.15
CA GLU A 117 4.80 -6.62 -3.84
C GLU A 117 3.50 -6.00 -3.30
N LEU A 118 3.23 -6.30 -2.03
CA LEU A 118 2.24 -5.64 -1.18
C LEU A 118 3.00 -4.81 -0.16
N ILE A 119 2.87 -3.50 -0.21
CA ILE A 119 3.51 -2.58 0.72
C ILE A 119 2.49 -2.19 1.80
N ILE A 120 2.81 -2.43 3.06
CA ILE A 120 1.98 -2.06 4.20
C ILE A 120 2.59 -0.85 4.89
N TRP A 121 1.84 0.25 4.94
CA TRP A 121 2.21 1.45 5.66
C TRP A 121 1.39 1.59 6.95
N PRO A 122 1.96 1.26 8.13
CA PRO A 122 1.26 1.29 9.41
C PRO A 122 1.18 2.70 10.00
N ALA A 123 0.60 3.64 9.26
CA ALA A 123 0.60 5.06 9.58
C ALA A 123 -0.06 5.44 10.92
N TYR A 124 -0.93 4.57 11.42
CA TYR A 124 -1.67 4.83 12.66
C TYR A 124 -1.23 3.93 13.82
N ASP A 125 -0.29 3.02 13.59
CA ASP A 125 0.23 2.15 14.64
C ASP A 125 1.27 2.91 15.45
N GLY A 126 1.03 3.00 16.75
CA GLY A 126 1.88 3.70 17.71
C GLY A 126 1.11 4.53 18.73
N TYR A 127 1.84 5.03 19.73
CA TYR A 127 1.27 5.76 20.86
C TYR A 127 2.20 6.89 21.30
N ASP A 128 1.61 7.97 21.83
CA ASP A 128 2.33 9.19 22.20
C ASP A 128 3.21 9.00 23.44
N TYR A 129 2.85 8.08 24.35
CA TYR A 129 3.53 7.86 25.63
C TYR A 129 3.96 6.41 25.81
N PRO A 130 5.21 6.16 26.25
CA PRO A 130 5.74 4.80 26.39
C PRO A 130 4.96 3.88 27.33
N LEU A 131 4.32 4.41 28.34
CA LEU A 131 3.57 3.64 29.36
C LEU A 131 2.06 3.56 29.09
N GLN A 132 1.62 4.02 27.93
CA GLN A 132 0.20 4.05 27.56
C GLN A 132 -0.38 2.68 27.26
N VAL A 133 0.47 1.74 26.83
CA VAL A 133 0.08 0.41 26.36
C VAL A 133 1.10 -0.65 26.74
N ASN A 134 0.67 -1.91 26.66
CA ASN A 134 1.57 -3.07 26.77
C ASN A 134 2.22 -3.36 25.42
N TYR A 135 3.44 -2.88 25.20
CA TYR A 135 4.17 -3.06 23.95
C TYR A 135 4.44 -4.53 23.61
N SER A 136 4.64 -5.39 24.62
CA SER A 136 4.82 -6.83 24.38
C SER A 136 3.59 -7.45 23.72
N GLU A 137 2.40 -7.07 24.19
CA GLU A 137 1.13 -7.52 23.60
C GLU A 137 0.93 -6.95 22.19
N LEU A 138 1.26 -5.67 21.97
CA LEU A 138 1.16 -5.06 20.64
C LEU A 138 2.08 -5.75 19.62
N TRP A 139 3.29 -6.11 20.01
CA TRP A 139 4.20 -6.87 19.16
C TRP A 139 3.65 -8.24 18.79
N GLN A 140 2.97 -8.92 19.72
CA GLN A 140 2.31 -10.20 19.44
C GLN A 140 1.21 -10.01 18.38
N TYR A 141 0.38 -8.95 18.50
CA TYR A 141 -0.64 -8.66 17.50
C TYR A 141 -0.05 -8.36 16.12
N VAL A 142 0.99 -7.55 16.06
CA VAL A 142 1.68 -7.21 14.80
C VAL A 142 2.25 -8.47 14.15
N VAL A 143 3.01 -9.26 14.89
CA VAL A 143 3.63 -10.50 14.37
C VAL A 143 2.57 -11.49 13.90
N GLN A 144 1.48 -11.68 14.67
CA GLN A 144 0.39 -12.56 14.28
C GLN A 144 -0.31 -12.07 13.01
N SER A 145 -0.56 -10.76 12.90
CA SER A 145 -1.21 -10.17 11.72
C SER A 145 -0.37 -10.33 10.47
N PHE A 146 0.95 -10.04 10.55
CA PHE A 146 1.85 -10.24 9.41
C PHE A 146 1.98 -11.72 9.02
N ARG A 147 2.03 -12.64 9.98
CA ARG A 147 2.05 -14.08 9.68
C ARG A 147 0.83 -14.49 8.89
N GLU A 148 -0.37 -14.08 9.33
CA GLU A 148 -1.61 -14.41 8.64
C GLU A 148 -1.61 -13.88 7.20
N VAL A 149 -1.15 -12.65 6.97
CA VAL A 149 -1.05 -12.06 5.64
C VAL A 149 -0.01 -12.80 4.77
N CYS A 150 1.16 -13.08 5.30
CA CYS A 150 2.22 -13.78 4.57
C CYS A 150 1.85 -15.22 4.24
N ASP A 151 1.18 -15.92 5.16
CA ASP A 151 0.72 -17.30 4.94
C ASP A 151 -0.37 -17.37 3.86
N PHE A 152 -1.19 -16.30 3.75
CA PHE A 152 -2.23 -16.21 2.72
C PHE A 152 -1.67 -15.89 1.33
N PHE A 153 -0.54 -15.15 1.26
CA PHE A 153 0.10 -14.73 0.02
C PHE A 153 1.58 -15.15 -0.05
N PRO A 154 1.88 -16.44 -0.08
CA PRO A 154 3.27 -16.92 -0.09
C PRO A 154 4.05 -16.51 -1.36
N GLU A 155 3.35 -16.16 -2.43
CA GLU A 155 3.92 -15.75 -3.72
C GLU A 155 4.17 -14.22 -3.83
N ILE A 156 3.64 -13.42 -2.91
CA ILE A 156 3.77 -11.95 -2.91
C ILE A 156 4.76 -11.54 -1.83
N ARG A 157 5.71 -10.67 -2.18
CA ARG A 157 6.55 -10.01 -1.17
C ARG A 157 5.70 -9.05 -0.34
N VAL A 158 5.64 -9.26 0.96
CA VAL A 158 5.02 -8.33 1.90
C VAL A 158 6.11 -7.43 2.47
N SER A 159 6.02 -6.13 2.20
CA SER A 159 6.98 -5.13 2.64
C SER A 159 6.34 -4.18 3.64
N LEU A 160 7.08 -3.88 4.71
CA LEU A 160 6.70 -2.89 5.69
C LEU A 160 7.36 -1.55 5.34
N GLU A 161 6.57 -0.50 5.15
CA GLU A 161 7.06 0.87 4.95
C GLU A 161 7.12 1.59 6.30
N PRO A 162 8.29 1.71 6.97
CA PRO A 162 8.39 2.37 8.24
C PRO A 162 8.35 3.89 8.07
N LYS A 163 7.85 4.60 9.08
CA LYS A 163 7.94 6.06 9.15
C LYS A 163 9.13 6.51 9.99
N PRO A 164 9.80 7.61 9.63
CA PRO A 164 10.72 8.26 10.55
C PRO A 164 9.96 8.79 11.76
N THR A 165 10.65 8.96 12.87
CA THR A 165 10.09 9.58 14.07
C THR A 165 9.62 10.99 13.75
N GLU A 166 8.32 11.16 13.75
CA GLU A 166 7.65 12.48 13.76
C GLU A 166 7.06 12.68 15.14
N PRO A 167 6.75 13.89 15.60
CA PRO A 167 6.17 14.13 16.93
C PRO A 167 4.73 13.63 17.03
N ARG A 168 4.45 12.43 16.56
CA ARG A 168 3.18 11.70 16.59
C ARG A 168 3.42 10.19 16.56
N ARG A 169 2.48 9.48 17.05
CA ARG A 169 2.18 8.06 17.19
C ARG A 169 2.72 7.14 16.10
N TYR A 170 3.90 6.59 16.22
CA TYR A 170 4.31 5.50 15.35
C TYR A 170 4.90 4.36 16.17
N PHE A 171 4.30 3.19 16.05
CA PHE A 171 4.79 1.99 16.71
C PHE A 171 6.05 1.45 16.01
N ILE A 172 6.03 1.46 14.68
CA ILE A 172 7.18 1.11 13.86
C ILE A 172 7.70 2.41 13.25
N GLN A 173 8.77 2.94 13.80
CA GLN A 173 9.27 4.27 13.47
C GLN A 173 10.32 4.27 12.37
N ASN A 174 11.14 3.22 12.28
CA ASN A 174 12.19 3.08 11.26
C ASN A 174 12.65 1.62 11.16
N THR A 175 13.57 1.35 10.24
CA THR A 175 14.12 0.00 10.03
C THR A 175 14.99 -0.52 11.18
N THR A 176 15.30 0.31 12.16
CA THR A 176 16.12 0.00 13.34
C THR A 176 15.33 0.07 14.65
N GLY A 177 14.04 0.41 14.56
CA GLY A 177 13.14 0.56 15.71
C GLY A 177 12.71 -0.72 16.36
#